data_08c08d362475db4f793c09510c9e4256
#
_entry.id   08c08d362475db4f793c09510c9e4256
#
_cell.length_a   1.000
_cell.length_b   1.000
_cell.length_c   1.000
_cell.angle_alpha   90.00
_cell.angle_beta   90.00
_cell.angle_gamma   90.00
#
_symmetry.space_group_name_H-M   'P 1'
#
loop_
_entity.id
_entity.type
_entity.pdbx_description
1 polymer ?
#
loop_
_entity_poly.entity_id
_entity_poly.type
_entity_poly.pdbx_seq_one_letter_code
_entity_poly.pdbx_strand_id
1 'polypeptide(L)'
;QAYERLLHEPASGQVLASLFPGVSLEQLTQKMLACKTNVDFQRAFCYPVLMDIIHKESLGIDMDATAVSIKNRYTFVSNHRDIVLDSAFLSKLLIDVGFETTCEIAIGDNLLSQAWVKELVRICKAFTVERALRSSEMLRASKRMSEYIHFVISQKHDNVWIAQRQGRAKN
;
A
#
# COMPACT_ATOMS: atom_id res chain seq x y z
N GLN A 1 11.71 10.51 10.79
CA GLN A 1 11.45 9.46 11.83
C GLN A 1 11.08 8.08 11.24
N ALA A 2 10.04 7.92 10.38
CA ALA A 2 9.67 6.61 9.82
C ALA A 2 10.74 6.09 8.85
N TYR A 3 11.22 6.94 7.96
CA TYR A 3 12.32 6.59 7.04
C TYR A 3 13.63 6.26 7.75
N GLU A 4 13.96 7.00 8.80
CA GLU A 4 15.15 6.72 9.63
C GLU A 4 15.06 5.34 10.29
N ARG A 5 13.91 5.00 10.89
CA ARG A 5 13.69 3.66 11.46
C ARG A 5 13.81 2.55 10.42
N LEU A 6 13.24 2.76 9.23
CA LEU A 6 13.35 1.80 8.13
C LEU A 6 14.80 1.60 7.68
N LEU A 7 15.56 2.69 7.54
CA LEU A 7 16.95 2.67 7.08
C LEU A 7 17.94 2.09 8.11
N HIS A 8 17.62 2.16 9.40
CA HIS A 8 18.46 1.56 10.46
C HIS A 8 18.30 0.04 10.55
N GLU A 9 17.29 -0.55 9.93
CA GLU A 9 17.08 -2.00 9.94
C GLU A 9 17.86 -2.69 8.81
N PRO A 10 18.82 -3.58 9.13
CA PRO A 10 19.67 -4.22 8.11
C PRO A 10 18.88 -4.97 7.04
N ALA A 11 17.78 -5.62 7.42
CA ALA A 11 16.93 -6.37 6.50
C ALA A 11 16.28 -5.47 5.44
N SER A 12 15.86 -4.26 5.81
CA SER A 12 15.28 -3.31 4.86
C SER A 12 16.32 -2.80 3.85
N GLY A 13 17.56 -2.57 4.28
CA GLY A 13 18.66 -2.19 3.40
C GLY A 13 18.98 -3.26 2.36
N GLN A 14 18.97 -4.53 2.74
CA GLN A 14 19.14 -5.66 1.81
C GLN A 14 18.01 -5.74 0.78
N VAL A 15 16.77 -5.59 1.22
CA VAL A 15 15.61 -5.57 0.32
C VAL A 15 15.70 -4.40 -0.66
N LEU A 16 16.00 -3.19 -0.19
CA LEU A 16 16.18 -2.02 -1.06
C LEU A 16 17.29 -2.25 -2.09
N ALA A 17 18.44 -2.78 -1.69
CA ALA A 17 19.55 -3.07 -2.59
C ALA A 17 19.17 -4.12 -3.67
N SER A 18 18.35 -5.11 -3.32
CA SER A 18 17.87 -6.11 -4.28
C SER A 18 16.85 -5.56 -5.26
N LEU A 19 16.00 -4.63 -4.84
CA LEU A 19 14.97 -4.00 -5.68
C LEU A 19 15.54 -2.90 -6.59
N PHE A 20 16.69 -2.31 -6.24
CA PHE A 20 17.34 -1.24 -6.99
C PHE A 20 18.81 -1.58 -7.28
N PRO A 21 19.08 -2.61 -8.11
CA PRO A 21 20.45 -3.00 -8.43
C PRO A 21 21.21 -1.84 -9.11
N GLY A 22 22.46 -1.62 -8.65
CA GLY A 22 23.32 -0.57 -9.18
C GLY A 22 23.11 0.82 -8.56
N VAL A 23 22.16 0.99 -7.63
CA VAL A 23 21.97 2.22 -6.86
C VAL A 23 22.54 2.05 -5.47
N SER A 24 23.41 2.96 -5.01
CA SER A 24 23.99 2.88 -3.68
C SER A 24 22.94 3.11 -2.58
N LEU A 25 23.16 2.51 -1.40
CA LEU A 25 22.27 2.72 -0.25
C LEU A 25 22.20 4.20 0.14
N GLU A 26 23.28 4.94 -0.02
CA GLU A 26 23.31 6.39 0.24
C GLU A 26 22.38 7.15 -0.70
N GLN A 27 22.42 6.86 -2.01
CA GLN A 27 21.52 7.45 -3.00
C GLN A 27 20.06 7.11 -2.73
N LEU A 28 19.77 5.85 -2.35
CA LEU A 28 18.41 5.43 -1.95
C LEU A 28 17.95 6.17 -0.70
N THR A 29 18.84 6.34 0.28
CA THR A 29 18.57 7.10 1.51
C THR A 29 18.23 8.55 1.20
N GLN A 30 19.04 9.24 0.41
CA GLN A 30 18.79 10.63 0.00
C GLN A 30 17.46 10.76 -0.75
N LYS A 31 17.20 9.86 -1.69
CA LYS A 31 15.94 9.80 -2.43
C LYS A 31 14.72 9.59 -1.51
N MET A 32 14.86 8.71 -0.50
CA MET A 32 13.81 8.44 0.49
C MET A 32 13.55 9.65 1.39
N LEU A 33 14.59 10.31 1.88
CA LEU A 33 14.48 11.51 2.72
C LEU A 33 13.89 12.71 1.96
N ALA A 34 14.03 12.76 0.63
CA ALA A 34 13.40 13.77 -0.22
C ALA A 34 11.88 13.59 -0.37
N CYS A 35 11.33 12.41 -0.09
CA CYS A 35 9.91 12.16 -0.14
C CYS A 35 9.19 12.86 1.04
N LYS A 36 8.27 13.76 0.73
CA LYS A 36 7.50 14.53 1.74
C LYS A 36 6.18 13.84 2.10
N THR A 37 5.63 13.06 1.19
CA THR A 37 4.35 12.36 1.34
C THR A 37 4.50 10.86 1.07
N ASN A 38 3.53 10.09 1.51
CA ASN A 38 3.44 8.66 1.18
C ASN A 38 3.34 8.42 -0.33
N VAL A 39 2.67 9.32 -1.04
CA VAL A 39 2.53 9.24 -2.51
C VAL A 39 3.87 9.51 -3.19
N ASP A 40 4.70 10.44 -2.69
CA ASP A 40 6.06 10.64 -3.19
C ASP A 40 6.89 9.38 -3.06
N PHE A 41 6.81 8.71 -1.91
CA PHE A 41 7.48 7.43 -1.70
C PHE A 41 6.99 6.36 -2.68
N GLN A 42 5.68 6.23 -2.85
CA GLN A 42 5.11 5.26 -3.80
C GLN A 42 5.57 5.54 -5.23
N ARG A 43 5.58 6.79 -5.66
CA ARG A 43 6.09 7.19 -7.00
C ARG A 43 7.60 6.94 -7.15
N ALA A 44 8.38 7.22 -6.12
CA ALA A 44 9.83 7.13 -6.17
C ALA A 44 10.36 5.70 -6.05
N PHE A 45 9.68 4.84 -5.28
CA PHE A 45 10.16 3.50 -4.94
C PHE A 45 9.22 2.38 -5.42
N CYS A 46 7.92 2.46 -5.14
CA CYS A 46 7.01 1.38 -5.52
C CYS A 46 6.74 1.34 -7.03
N TYR A 47 6.50 2.48 -7.64
CA TYR A 47 6.15 2.58 -9.05
C TYR A 47 7.22 1.99 -10.00
N PRO A 48 8.53 2.31 -9.87
CA PRO A 48 9.55 1.72 -10.72
C PRO A 48 9.65 0.18 -10.60
N VAL A 49 9.53 -0.34 -9.37
CA VAL A 49 9.54 -1.80 -9.12
C VAL A 49 8.32 -2.46 -9.77
N LEU A 50 7.15 -1.85 -9.66
CA LEU A 50 5.93 -2.37 -10.30
C LEU A 50 6.03 -2.34 -11.82
N MET A 51 6.61 -1.30 -12.41
CA MET A 51 6.84 -1.23 -13.85
C MET A 51 7.78 -2.34 -14.33
N ASP A 52 8.84 -2.62 -13.58
CA ASP A 52 9.77 -3.71 -13.90
C ASP A 52 9.07 -5.08 -13.86
N ILE A 53 8.25 -5.33 -12.82
CA ILE A 53 7.43 -6.54 -12.70
C ILE A 53 6.46 -6.66 -13.87
N ILE A 54 5.74 -5.59 -14.21
CA ILE A 54 4.78 -5.60 -15.32
C ILE A 54 5.46 -5.93 -16.64
N HIS A 55 6.60 -5.32 -16.93
CA HIS A 55 7.33 -5.55 -18.17
C HIS A 55 7.89 -6.97 -18.29
N LYS A 56 8.30 -7.58 -17.16
CA LYS A 56 8.91 -8.92 -17.17
C LYS A 56 7.91 -10.06 -17.10
N GLU A 57 6.82 -9.85 -16.35
CA GLU A 57 5.96 -10.94 -15.91
C GLU A 57 4.52 -10.84 -16.45
N SER A 58 4.20 -9.80 -17.25
CA SER A 58 2.85 -9.63 -17.78
C SER A 58 2.83 -9.01 -19.17
N LEU A 59 1.67 -9.12 -19.84
CA LEU A 59 1.39 -8.42 -21.09
C LEU A 59 0.97 -6.95 -20.88
N GLY A 60 0.86 -6.54 -19.64
CA GLY A 60 0.42 -5.21 -19.21
C GLY A 60 -0.72 -5.27 -18.21
N ILE A 61 -1.03 -4.13 -17.63
CA ILE A 61 -2.21 -3.92 -16.78
C ILE A 61 -2.93 -2.65 -17.23
N ASP A 62 -4.25 -2.66 -17.14
CA ASP A 62 -5.10 -1.53 -17.54
C ASP A 62 -6.25 -1.36 -16.55
N MET A 63 -6.87 -0.18 -16.57
CA MET A 63 -8.04 0.16 -15.77
C MET A 63 -9.02 0.98 -16.59
N ASP A 64 -10.24 0.50 -16.71
CA ASP A 64 -11.34 1.35 -17.18
C ASP A 64 -11.74 2.34 -16.09
N ALA A 65 -11.38 3.60 -16.29
CA ALA A 65 -11.63 4.68 -15.36
C ALA A 65 -12.82 5.57 -15.78
N THR A 66 -13.60 5.19 -16.78
CA THR A 66 -14.68 6.00 -17.33
C THR A 66 -15.79 6.31 -16.32
N ALA A 67 -16.00 5.42 -15.34
CA ALA A 67 -17.04 5.57 -14.31
C ALA A 67 -16.54 6.30 -13.05
N VAL A 68 -15.25 6.70 -12.98
CA VAL A 68 -14.70 7.35 -11.79
C VAL A 68 -14.18 8.75 -12.09
N SER A 69 -14.37 9.66 -11.15
CA SER A 69 -13.80 11.01 -11.21
C SER A 69 -12.58 11.13 -10.33
N ILE A 70 -11.46 11.60 -10.86
CA ILE A 70 -10.23 11.83 -10.08
C ILE A 70 -10.41 12.84 -8.93
N LYS A 71 -11.47 13.64 -8.95
CA LYS A 71 -11.82 14.61 -7.89
C LYS A 71 -12.52 13.95 -6.70
N ASN A 72 -13.12 12.78 -6.89
CA ASN A 72 -13.82 12.05 -5.84
C ASN A 72 -12.91 11.07 -5.12
N ARG A 73 -13.39 10.53 -4.01
CA ARG A 73 -12.73 9.48 -3.23
C ARG A 73 -13.63 8.25 -3.15
N TYR A 74 -13.01 7.09 -3.19
CA TYR A 74 -13.72 5.83 -3.37
C TYR A 74 -13.24 4.78 -2.38
N THR A 75 -14.13 3.87 -2.05
CA THR A 75 -13.76 2.56 -1.50
C THR A 75 -13.71 1.57 -2.65
N PHE A 76 -12.52 1.16 -3.04
CA PHE A 76 -12.31 0.12 -4.04
C PHE A 76 -12.41 -1.25 -3.38
N VAL A 77 -13.24 -2.11 -3.94
CA VAL A 77 -13.44 -3.49 -3.47
C VAL A 77 -13.08 -4.43 -4.59
N SER A 78 -12.18 -5.36 -4.32
CA SER A 78 -11.72 -6.34 -5.32
C SER A 78 -11.62 -7.74 -4.74
N ASN A 79 -11.49 -8.72 -5.62
CA ASN A 79 -10.99 -10.04 -5.24
C ASN A 79 -9.54 -9.91 -4.73
N HIS A 80 -9.10 -10.89 -3.93
CA HIS A 80 -7.76 -10.92 -3.38
C HIS A 80 -7.01 -12.15 -3.87
N ARG A 81 -5.99 -11.94 -4.69
CA ARG A 81 -5.13 -13.00 -5.23
C ARG A 81 -3.70 -12.93 -4.71
N ASP A 82 -3.14 -11.74 -4.62
CA ASP A 82 -1.78 -11.51 -4.13
C ASP A 82 -1.75 -10.54 -2.95
N ILE A 83 -0.89 -10.83 -1.95
CA ILE A 83 -0.83 -10.04 -0.70
C ILE A 83 -0.35 -8.62 -0.96
N VAL A 84 0.55 -8.43 -1.92
CA VAL A 84 1.22 -7.16 -2.20
C VAL A 84 0.72 -6.54 -3.50
N LEU A 85 0.68 -7.34 -4.58
CA LEU A 85 0.50 -6.83 -5.93
C LEU A 85 -0.91 -6.28 -6.19
N ASP A 86 -1.97 -6.85 -5.60
CA ASP A 86 -3.33 -6.37 -5.85
C ASP A 86 -3.47 -4.88 -5.52
N SER A 87 -3.12 -4.49 -4.28
CA SER A 87 -3.19 -3.10 -3.83
C SER A 87 -2.12 -2.20 -4.46
N ALA A 88 -0.96 -2.76 -4.74
CA ALA A 88 0.14 -2.02 -5.36
C ALA A 88 -0.18 -1.66 -6.82
N PHE A 89 -0.72 -2.59 -7.60
CA PHE A 89 -1.18 -2.32 -8.96
C PHE A 89 -2.33 -1.33 -9.00
N LEU A 90 -3.31 -1.44 -8.09
CA LEU A 90 -4.36 -0.42 -7.99
C LEU A 90 -3.76 0.97 -7.73
N SER A 91 -2.84 1.08 -6.78
CA SER A 91 -2.17 2.35 -6.46
C SER A 91 -1.42 2.91 -7.67
N LYS A 92 -0.73 2.06 -8.45
CA LYS A 92 -0.06 2.45 -9.69
C LYS A 92 -1.07 2.93 -10.74
N LEU A 93 -2.17 2.21 -10.95
CA LEU A 93 -3.19 2.58 -11.92
C LEU A 93 -3.89 3.90 -11.55
N LEU A 94 -4.15 4.15 -10.26
CA LEU A 94 -4.69 5.44 -9.81
C LEU A 94 -3.73 6.60 -10.10
N ILE A 95 -2.43 6.38 -9.93
CA ILE A 95 -1.40 7.36 -10.31
C ILE A 95 -1.44 7.65 -11.80
N ASP A 96 -1.55 6.63 -12.64
CA ASP A 96 -1.57 6.76 -14.10
C ASP A 96 -2.79 7.53 -14.61
N VAL A 97 -3.94 7.27 -14.00
CA VAL A 97 -5.20 7.96 -14.34
C VAL A 97 -5.20 9.42 -13.85
N GLY A 98 -4.28 9.80 -12.96
CA GLY A 98 -4.11 11.16 -12.50
C GLY A 98 -4.75 11.49 -11.15
N PHE A 99 -5.07 10.47 -10.33
CA PHE A 99 -5.45 10.73 -8.95
C PHE A 99 -4.30 11.39 -8.18
N GLU A 100 -4.61 12.37 -7.35
CA GLU A 100 -3.64 13.03 -6.47
C GLU A 100 -3.12 12.09 -5.38
N THR A 101 -3.96 11.15 -4.96
CA THR A 101 -3.67 10.21 -3.89
C THR A 101 -4.03 8.77 -4.29
N THR A 102 -3.38 7.82 -3.64
CA THR A 102 -3.63 6.38 -3.78
C THR A 102 -4.60 5.89 -2.70
N CYS A 103 -4.65 4.56 -2.47
CA CYS A 103 -5.52 3.98 -1.46
C CYS A 103 -4.82 3.82 -0.10
N GLU A 104 -5.58 4.00 0.96
CA GLU A 104 -5.34 3.36 2.25
C GLU A 104 -5.64 1.86 2.12
N ILE A 105 -4.72 1.01 2.56
CA ILE A 105 -4.75 -0.43 2.33
C ILE A 105 -5.05 -1.16 3.64
N ALA A 106 -6.14 -1.92 3.68
CA ALA A 106 -6.46 -2.76 4.82
C ALA A 106 -5.55 -4.00 4.87
N ILE A 107 -4.68 -4.11 5.88
CA ILE A 107 -3.73 -5.23 6.03
C ILE A 107 -3.97 -5.97 7.36
N GLY A 108 -3.94 -7.30 7.32
CA GLY A 108 -4.08 -8.11 8.53
C GLY A 108 -2.86 -7.99 9.46
N ASP A 109 -3.11 -7.91 10.77
CA ASP A 109 -2.08 -7.83 11.81
C ASP A 109 -1.08 -9.00 11.78
N ASN A 110 -1.53 -10.17 11.36
CA ASN A 110 -0.70 -11.38 11.20
C ASN A 110 0.43 -11.23 10.18
N LEU A 111 0.39 -10.24 9.30
CA LEU A 111 1.44 -9.97 8.30
C LEU A 111 2.52 -9.02 8.83
N LEU A 112 2.33 -8.46 10.02
CA LEU A 112 3.16 -7.40 10.59
C LEU A 112 4.12 -7.93 11.68
N SER A 113 4.67 -9.13 11.49
CA SER A 113 5.56 -9.77 12.48
C SER A 113 6.92 -9.09 12.64
N GLN A 114 7.42 -8.43 11.59
CA GLN A 114 8.70 -7.74 11.59
C GLN A 114 8.54 -6.23 11.67
N ALA A 115 9.36 -5.57 12.51
CA ALA A 115 9.26 -4.13 12.75
C ALA A 115 9.42 -3.30 11.48
N TRP A 116 10.40 -3.62 10.64
CA TRP A 116 10.64 -2.90 9.39
C TRP A 116 9.49 -3.07 8.38
N VAL A 117 8.86 -4.25 8.32
CA VAL A 117 7.66 -4.46 7.48
C VAL A 117 6.53 -3.56 7.92
N LYS A 118 6.32 -3.44 9.24
CA LYS A 118 5.31 -2.56 9.82
C LYS A 118 5.53 -1.09 9.45
N GLU A 119 6.77 -0.61 9.46
CA GLU A 119 7.09 0.75 9.03
C GLU A 119 6.90 0.91 7.52
N LEU A 120 7.37 -0.04 6.71
CA LEU A 120 7.23 0.00 5.25
C LEU A 120 5.76 0.07 4.81
N VAL A 121 4.89 -0.82 5.35
CA VAL A 121 3.48 -0.83 4.95
C VAL A 121 2.75 0.44 5.38
N ARG A 122 3.12 1.04 6.51
CA ARG A 122 2.59 2.35 6.94
C ARG A 122 2.99 3.48 5.98
N ILE A 123 4.24 3.48 5.52
CA ILE A 123 4.71 4.40 4.49
C ILE A 123 3.94 4.18 3.18
N CYS A 124 3.53 2.95 2.89
CA CYS A 124 2.67 2.59 1.76
C CYS A 124 1.18 2.81 2.02
N LYS A 125 0.81 3.57 3.07
CA LYS A 125 -0.59 3.89 3.43
C LYS A 125 -1.41 2.68 3.89
N ALA A 126 -0.80 1.70 4.55
CA ALA A 126 -1.55 0.60 5.12
C ALA A 126 -2.03 0.89 6.56
N PHE A 127 -3.26 0.46 6.84
CA PHE A 127 -3.82 0.41 8.19
C PHE A 127 -4.10 -1.04 8.62
N THR A 128 -4.01 -1.30 9.91
CA THR A 128 -4.06 -2.65 10.45
C THR A 128 -5.50 -3.10 10.72
N VAL A 129 -5.82 -4.32 10.28
CA VAL A 129 -7.06 -5.03 10.61
C VAL A 129 -6.73 -6.17 11.57
N GLU A 130 -7.29 -6.11 12.76
CA GLU A 130 -7.15 -7.14 13.79
C GLU A 130 -7.97 -8.38 13.40
N ARG A 131 -7.35 -9.57 13.35
CA ARG A 131 -7.99 -10.80 12.85
C ARG A 131 -8.31 -11.83 13.91
N ALA A 132 -7.51 -11.94 14.97
CA ALA A 132 -7.63 -12.98 15.99
C ALA A 132 -8.48 -12.55 17.19
N LEU A 133 -9.67 -11.97 16.93
CA LEU A 133 -10.55 -11.43 17.97
C LEU A 133 -11.69 -12.37 18.35
N ARG A 134 -12.10 -12.34 19.63
CA ARG A 134 -13.34 -12.96 20.09
C ARG A 134 -14.56 -12.16 19.61
N SER A 135 -15.74 -12.78 19.61
CA SER A 135 -16.96 -12.20 19.02
C SER A 135 -17.28 -10.77 19.51
N SER A 136 -17.13 -10.47 20.81
CA SER A 136 -17.38 -9.15 21.36
C SER A 136 -16.32 -8.10 20.96
N GLU A 137 -15.08 -8.53 20.82
CA GLU A 137 -13.95 -7.69 20.38
C GLU A 137 -14.03 -7.42 18.87
N MET A 138 -14.48 -8.42 18.11
CA MET A 138 -14.68 -8.31 16.67
C MET A 138 -15.69 -7.19 16.33
N LEU A 139 -16.79 -7.09 17.05
CA LEU A 139 -17.78 -6.02 16.83
C LEU A 139 -17.17 -4.63 17.07
N ARG A 140 -16.40 -4.48 18.14
CA ARG A 140 -15.71 -3.20 18.44
C ARG A 140 -14.64 -2.88 17.39
N ALA A 141 -13.86 -3.85 16.95
CA ALA A 141 -12.86 -3.68 15.89
C ALA A 141 -13.50 -3.31 14.55
N SER A 142 -14.61 -3.97 14.19
CA SER A 142 -15.37 -3.63 12.99
C SER A 142 -15.93 -2.20 13.03
N LYS A 143 -16.43 -1.77 14.19
CA LYS A 143 -16.87 -0.38 14.37
C LYS A 143 -15.72 0.60 14.18
N ARG A 144 -14.58 0.40 14.86
CA ARG A 144 -13.39 1.25 14.68
C ARG A 144 -12.93 1.31 13.23
N MET A 145 -12.92 0.16 12.54
CA MET A 145 -12.55 0.09 11.13
C MET A 145 -13.51 0.90 10.25
N SER A 146 -14.81 0.77 10.47
CA SER A 146 -15.82 1.54 9.73
C SER A 146 -15.69 3.04 9.99
N GLU A 147 -15.47 3.45 11.22
CA GLU A 147 -15.22 4.86 11.60
C GLU A 147 -13.94 5.39 10.93
N TYR A 148 -12.88 4.58 10.89
CA TYR A 148 -11.63 4.95 10.22
C TYR A 148 -11.82 5.11 8.71
N ILE A 149 -12.49 4.17 8.05
CA ILE A 149 -12.79 4.24 6.62
C ILE A 149 -13.60 5.51 6.30
N HIS A 150 -14.64 5.79 7.11
CA HIS A 150 -15.41 7.01 6.96
C HIS A 150 -14.54 8.26 7.12
N PHE A 151 -13.68 8.31 8.12
CA PHE A 151 -12.71 9.40 8.32
C PHE A 151 -11.78 9.57 7.10
N VAL A 152 -11.24 8.46 6.56
CA VAL A 152 -10.33 8.48 5.40
C VAL A 152 -11.01 9.09 4.19
N ILE A 153 -12.24 8.69 3.89
CA ILE A 153 -12.98 9.19 2.72
C ILE A 153 -13.44 10.64 2.93
N SER A 154 -14.04 10.94 4.09
CA SER A 154 -14.77 12.21 4.29
C SER A 154 -13.89 13.36 4.78
N GLN A 155 -12.83 13.08 5.53
CA GLN A 155 -12.00 14.11 6.17
C GLN A 155 -10.55 14.11 5.65
N LYS A 156 -9.94 12.94 5.55
CA LYS A 156 -8.57 12.82 5.02
C LYS A 156 -8.51 12.96 3.51
N HIS A 157 -9.66 12.79 2.82
CA HIS A 157 -9.78 12.82 1.36
C HIS A 157 -8.83 11.85 0.66
N ASP A 158 -8.76 10.63 1.17
CA ASP A 158 -8.03 9.52 0.58
C ASP A 158 -8.98 8.43 0.08
N ASN A 159 -8.52 7.58 -0.83
CA ASN A 159 -9.24 6.38 -1.23
C ASN A 159 -8.94 5.25 -0.25
N VAL A 160 -9.79 4.22 -0.24
CA VAL A 160 -9.59 2.99 0.54
C VAL A 160 -9.64 1.78 -0.38
N TRP A 161 -8.78 0.79 -0.16
CA TRP A 161 -8.88 -0.52 -0.79
C TRP A 161 -9.16 -1.60 0.24
N ILE A 162 -10.15 -2.45 -0.06
CA ILE A 162 -10.58 -3.56 0.77
C ILE A 162 -10.69 -4.83 -0.08
N ALA A 163 -10.08 -5.91 0.40
CA ALA A 163 -10.29 -7.22 -0.19
C ALA A 163 -11.67 -7.79 0.20
N GLN A 164 -12.41 -8.26 -0.78
CA GLN A 164 -13.79 -8.75 -0.59
C GLN A 164 -13.87 -10.04 0.23
N ARG A 165 -12.77 -10.80 0.37
CA ARG A 165 -12.74 -12.13 0.97
C ARG A 165 -11.69 -12.22 2.07
N GLN A 166 -11.98 -13.04 3.08
CA GLN A 166 -11.00 -13.41 4.09
C GLN A 166 -9.91 -14.32 3.50
N GLY A 167 -8.73 -13.75 3.28
CA GLY A 167 -7.61 -14.42 2.64
C GLY A 167 -7.70 -14.47 1.11
N ARG A 168 -6.61 -14.93 0.49
CA ARG A 168 -6.48 -15.00 -0.96
C ARG A 168 -7.43 -16.01 -1.60
N ALA A 169 -7.92 -15.70 -2.78
CA ALA A 169 -8.65 -16.67 -3.59
C ALA A 169 -7.68 -17.80 -3.98
N LYS A 170 -8.05 -19.03 -3.65
CA LYS A 170 -7.39 -20.23 -4.17
C LYS A 170 -8.00 -20.54 -5.53
N ASN A 171 -7.17 -20.92 -6.49
CA ASN A 171 -7.64 -21.44 -7.77
C ASN A 171 -8.36 -22.76 -7.55
#